data_e29ff1f48317bc830ab0a4e2e471afb0
#
_entry.id   e29ff1f48317bc830ab0a4e2e471afb0
#
_cell.length_a   1.000
_cell.length_b   1.000
_cell.length_c   1.000
_cell.angle_alpha   90.00
_cell.angle_beta   90.00
_cell.angle_gamma   90.00
#
_symmetry.space_group_name_H-M   'P 1'
#
loop_
_entity.id
_entity.type
_entity.pdbx_description
1 polymer ?
#
loop_
_entity_poly.entity_id
_entity_poly.type
_entity_poly.pdbx_seq_one_letter_code
_entity_poly.pdbx_strand_id
1 'polypeptide(L)'
;MSRAKLEKEQNKTPVVLVVDDNQQNLELLQVYLEDIGCETVPAHNGIEALKIISKRNLDLVLLDIMMPQMSGFEVCRRIKNNPKTSDIPVIMVTALNELGDIERGVDSGTDDFLIKPINKFEFLARVKTMLKLKHLTDKLERTLAYLSEIEKQAQQT
;
A
#
# COMPACT_ATOMS: atom_id res chain seq x y z
N MET A 1 6.18 -26.21 -4.11
CA MET A 1 5.09 -25.59 -3.35
C MET A 1 3.79 -26.31 -3.69
N SER A 2 3.02 -26.74 -2.68
CA SER A 2 1.78 -27.47 -2.95
C SER A 2 0.65 -26.52 -3.32
N ARG A 3 -0.33 -27.02 -4.11
CA ARG A 3 -1.53 -26.28 -4.49
C ARG A 3 -2.27 -25.72 -3.26
N ALA A 4 -2.34 -26.50 -2.18
CA ALA A 4 -2.96 -26.10 -0.92
C ALA A 4 -2.25 -24.90 -0.26
N LYS A 5 -0.94 -24.75 -0.44
CA LYS A 5 -0.18 -23.62 0.08
C LYS A 5 -0.44 -22.33 -0.74
N LEU A 6 -0.58 -22.49 -2.06
CA LEU A 6 -0.97 -21.40 -2.96
C LEU A 6 -2.40 -20.91 -2.66
N GLU A 7 -3.33 -21.83 -2.41
CA GLU A 7 -4.72 -21.50 -2.08
C GLU A 7 -4.84 -20.80 -0.70
N LYS A 8 -4.04 -21.20 0.29
CA LYS A 8 -3.97 -20.53 1.60
C LYS A 8 -3.43 -19.10 1.51
N GLU A 9 -2.46 -18.86 0.64
CA GLU A 9 -1.91 -17.52 0.42
C GLU A 9 -2.89 -16.61 -0.34
N GLN A 10 -3.78 -17.18 -1.17
CA GLN A 10 -4.81 -16.42 -1.88
C GLN A 10 -5.95 -15.90 -0.98
N ASN A 11 -6.16 -16.51 0.18
CA ASN A 11 -7.20 -16.15 1.14
C ASN A 11 -6.70 -15.33 2.32
N LYS A 12 -5.50 -14.78 2.23
CA LYS A 12 -4.95 -13.94 3.29
C LYS A 12 -5.67 -12.59 3.35
N THR A 13 -6.08 -12.19 4.56
CA THR A 13 -6.68 -10.87 4.81
C THR A 13 -5.67 -9.76 4.47
N PRO A 14 -5.99 -8.83 3.57
CA PRO A 14 -5.09 -7.71 3.28
C PRO A 14 -4.86 -6.83 4.50
N VAL A 15 -3.66 -6.25 4.60
CA VAL A 15 -3.28 -5.31 5.65
C VAL A 15 -3.06 -3.93 5.02
N VAL A 16 -3.82 -2.95 5.49
CA VAL A 16 -3.77 -1.57 5.00
C VAL A 16 -3.28 -0.64 6.10
N LEU A 17 -2.19 0.08 5.85
CA LEU A 17 -1.70 1.13 6.71
C LEU A 17 -2.39 2.45 6.36
N VAL A 18 -2.98 3.11 7.36
CA VAL A 18 -3.65 4.41 7.20
C VAL A 18 -2.86 5.45 7.99
N VAL A 19 -2.32 6.44 7.29
CA VAL A 19 -1.46 7.48 7.88
C VAL A 19 -2.11 8.85 7.76
N ASP A 20 -2.47 9.45 8.87
CA ASP A 20 -3.03 10.80 8.97
C ASP A 20 -2.80 11.32 10.39
N ASP A 21 -2.45 12.58 10.55
CA ASP A 21 -2.26 13.19 11.87
C ASP A 21 -3.57 13.56 12.56
N ASN A 22 -4.70 13.49 11.86
CA ASN A 22 -6.04 13.75 12.37
C ASN A 22 -6.74 12.43 12.72
N GLN A 23 -7.05 12.24 14.01
CA GLN A 23 -7.69 11.02 14.51
C GLN A 23 -9.06 10.75 13.88
N GLN A 24 -9.85 11.79 13.62
CA GLN A 24 -11.16 11.64 12.98
C GLN A 24 -11.05 11.11 11.54
N ASN A 25 -10.06 11.58 10.81
CA ASN A 25 -9.78 11.07 9.46
C ASN A 25 -9.37 9.59 9.48
N LEU A 26 -8.52 9.19 10.43
CA LEU A 26 -8.13 7.79 10.61
C LEU A 26 -9.34 6.91 10.87
N GLU A 27 -10.21 7.32 11.79
CA GLU A 27 -11.42 6.57 12.14
C GLU A 27 -12.38 6.46 10.97
N LEU A 28 -12.58 7.54 10.21
CA LEU A 28 -13.44 7.54 9.02
C LEU A 28 -12.95 6.54 7.97
N LEU A 29 -11.67 6.57 7.66
CA LEU A 29 -11.09 5.65 6.66
C LEU A 29 -11.11 4.21 7.13
N GLN A 30 -10.90 3.96 8.42
CA GLN A 30 -11.02 2.62 9.01
C GLN A 30 -12.44 2.08 8.89
N VAL A 31 -13.44 2.92 9.14
CA VAL A 31 -14.86 2.54 8.96
C VAL A 31 -15.15 2.19 7.50
N TYR A 32 -14.68 3.00 6.55
CA TYR A 32 -14.86 2.70 5.13
C TYR A 32 -14.19 1.38 4.72
N LEU A 33 -13.03 1.08 5.28
CA LEU A 33 -12.29 -0.14 4.98
C LEU A 33 -12.93 -1.41 5.55
N GLU A 34 -13.83 -1.30 6.54
CA GLU A 34 -14.59 -2.43 7.05
C GLU A 34 -15.38 -3.15 5.95
N ASP A 35 -15.90 -2.40 4.97
CA ASP A 35 -16.64 -2.96 3.83
C ASP A 35 -15.77 -3.87 2.94
N ILE A 36 -14.47 -3.72 2.98
CA ILE A 36 -13.52 -4.54 2.21
C ILE A 36 -13.10 -5.78 2.99
N GLY A 37 -13.18 -5.75 4.32
CA GLY A 37 -12.77 -6.86 5.15
C GLY A 37 -11.26 -6.99 5.28
N CYS A 38 -10.53 -5.87 5.27
CA CYS A 38 -9.10 -5.83 5.49
C CYS A 38 -8.75 -5.50 6.95
N GLU A 39 -7.53 -5.88 7.38
CA GLU A 39 -6.95 -5.39 8.62
C GLU A 39 -6.43 -3.97 8.40
N THR A 40 -6.77 -3.04 9.28
CA THR A 40 -6.29 -1.66 9.22
C THR A 40 -5.31 -1.38 10.36
N VAL A 41 -4.20 -0.73 10.03
CA VAL A 41 -3.19 -0.31 10.99
C VAL A 41 -3.09 1.22 10.92
N PRO A 42 -3.39 1.94 12.00
CA PRO A 42 -3.28 3.40 11.99
C PRO A 42 -1.86 3.86 12.31
N ALA A 43 -1.45 4.97 11.71
CA ALA A 43 -0.26 5.73 12.07
C ALA A 43 -0.60 7.22 12.07
N HIS A 44 -0.09 7.95 13.05
CA HIS A 44 -0.43 9.35 13.28
C HIS A 44 0.59 10.34 12.71
N ASN A 45 1.71 9.84 12.21
CA ASN A 45 2.77 10.63 11.59
C ASN A 45 3.66 9.75 10.72
N GLY A 46 4.54 10.39 9.96
CA GLY A 46 5.43 9.70 9.03
C GLY A 46 6.46 8.80 9.71
N ILE A 47 6.97 9.19 10.86
CA ILE A 47 7.96 8.39 11.61
C ILE A 47 7.33 7.09 12.11
N GLU A 48 6.13 7.17 12.69
CA GLU A 48 5.37 5.99 13.11
C GLU A 48 5.05 5.07 11.92
N ALA A 49 4.64 5.67 10.79
CA ALA A 49 4.37 4.93 9.57
C ALA A 49 5.60 4.13 9.09
N LEU A 50 6.75 4.75 9.04
CA LEU A 50 8.00 4.10 8.60
C LEU A 50 8.42 2.97 9.54
N LYS A 51 8.21 3.11 10.85
CA LYS A 51 8.46 2.04 11.82
C LYS A 51 7.55 0.82 11.55
N ILE A 52 6.28 1.05 11.29
CA ILE A 52 5.32 -0.03 10.97
C ILE A 52 5.72 -0.71 9.66
N ILE A 53 6.05 0.07 8.63
CA ILE A 53 6.46 -0.44 7.32
C ILE A 53 7.71 -1.34 7.43
N SER A 54 8.63 -1.01 8.32
CA SER A 54 9.84 -1.81 8.53
C SER A 54 9.60 -3.14 9.24
N LYS A 55 8.46 -3.30 9.93
CA LYS A 55 8.17 -4.46 10.79
C LYS A 55 7.07 -5.36 10.28
N ARG A 56 6.21 -4.87 9.39
CA ARG A 56 5.02 -5.60 8.92
C ARG A 56 4.97 -5.65 7.40
N ASN A 57 4.45 -6.75 6.89
CA ASN A 57 4.08 -6.85 5.48
C ASN A 57 2.76 -6.12 5.27
N LEU A 58 2.76 -5.14 4.39
CA LEU A 58 1.60 -4.31 4.07
C LEU A 58 1.20 -4.51 2.61
N ASP A 59 -0.10 -4.44 2.35
CA ASP A 59 -0.66 -4.58 1.01
C ASP A 59 -1.00 -3.23 0.37
N LEU A 60 -1.17 -2.19 1.18
CA LEU A 60 -1.51 -0.84 0.73
C LEU A 60 -1.16 0.17 1.82
N VAL A 61 -0.75 1.35 1.42
CA VAL A 61 -0.57 2.52 2.30
C VAL A 61 -1.47 3.65 1.82
N LEU A 62 -2.33 4.14 2.71
CA LEU A 62 -3.13 5.35 2.52
C LEU A 62 -2.45 6.47 3.29
N LEU A 63 -2.06 7.53 2.63
CA LEU A 63 -1.08 8.46 3.15
C LEU A 63 -1.51 9.91 2.95
N ASP A 64 -1.73 10.64 4.05
CA ASP A 64 -1.93 12.09 3.99
C ASP A 64 -0.61 12.79 3.66
N ILE A 65 -0.69 13.87 2.91
CA ILE A 65 0.48 14.67 2.51
C ILE A 65 0.87 15.65 3.62
N MET A 66 -0.13 16.37 4.17
CA MET A 66 0.10 17.45 5.13
C MET A 66 0.20 16.93 6.55
N MET A 67 1.39 16.57 6.96
CA MET A 67 1.69 16.13 8.33
C MET A 67 2.88 16.90 8.89
N PRO A 68 2.91 17.16 10.22
CA PRO A 68 4.06 17.81 10.83
C PRO A 68 5.31 16.92 10.80
N GLN A 69 6.48 17.53 10.76
CA GLN A 69 7.84 16.92 10.79
C GLN A 69 8.22 16.17 9.52
N MET A 70 7.36 15.29 9.01
CA MET A 70 7.64 14.52 7.80
C MET A 70 6.37 14.50 6.93
N SER A 71 6.47 15.05 5.72
CA SER A 71 5.34 15.07 4.78
C SER A 71 5.07 13.68 4.20
N GLY A 72 3.85 13.49 3.67
CA GLY A 72 3.51 12.28 2.94
C GLY A 72 4.39 12.05 1.71
N PHE A 73 4.87 13.10 1.05
CA PHE A 73 5.81 12.98 -0.07
C PHE A 73 7.10 12.27 0.36
N GLU A 74 7.64 12.64 1.50
CA GLU A 74 8.86 12.04 2.03
C GLU A 74 8.65 10.56 2.42
N VAL A 75 7.53 10.26 3.07
CA VAL A 75 7.18 8.87 3.43
C VAL A 75 7.07 8.02 2.16
N CYS A 76 6.34 8.50 1.16
CA CYS A 76 6.16 7.81 -0.12
C CYS A 76 7.51 7.56 -0.82
N ARG A 77 8.35 8.57 -0.87
CA ARG A 77 9.68 8.46 -1.48
C ARG A 77 10.52 7.39 -0.80
N ARG A 78 10.50 7.32 0.52
CA ARG A 78 11.22 6.30 1.28
C ARG A 78 10.68 4.88 1.04
N ILE A 79 9.36 4.74 0.96
CA ILE A 79 8.74 3.45 0.58
C ILE A 79 9.22 3.01 -0.80
N LYS A 80 9.17 3.90 -1.78
CA LYS A 80 9.46 3.59 -3.18
C LYS A 80 10.95 3.41 -3.47
N ASN A 81 11.83 4.02 -2.69
CA ASN A 81 13.27 3.89 -2.84
C ASN A 81 13.86 2.66 -2.12
N ASN A 82 13.09 1.95 -1.33
CA ASN A 82 13.53 0.73 -0.66
C ASN A 82 13.05 -0.50 -1.44
N PRO A 83 13.98 -1.35 -1.96
CA PRO A 83 13.59 -2.53 -2.73
C PRO A 83 12.65 -3.49 -2.00
N LYS A 84 12.68 -3.51 -0.67
CA LYS A 84 11.80 -4.37 0.15
C LYS A 84 10.36 -3.88 0.19
N THR A 85 10.12 -2.59 -0.09
CA THR A 85 8.79 -1.95 0.05
C THR A 85 8.32 -1.26 -1.21
N SER A 86 9.14 -1.18 -2.24
CA SER A 86 8.85 -0.42 -3.48
C SER A 86 7.61 -0.93 -4.23
N ASP A 87 7.22 -2.18 -4.04
CA ASP A 87 6.04 -2.80 -4.65
C ASP A 87 4.74 -2.56 -3.88
N ILE A 88 4.82 -1.98 -2.67
CA ILE A 88 3.62 -1.64 -1.89
C ILE A 88 2.93 -0.44 -2.55
N PRO A 89 1.67 -0.58 -3.00
CA PRO A 89 0.94 0.56 -3.55
C PRO A 89 0.73 1.65 -2.51
N VAL A 90 0.84 2.90 -2.93
CA VAL A 90 0.59 4.08 -2.10
C VAL A 90 -0.48 4.94 -2.75
N ILE A 91 -1.56 5.20 -2.02
CA ILE A 91 -2.56 6.20 -2.39
C ILE A 91 -2.39 7.41 -1.48
N MET A 92 -2.15 8.56 -2.07
CA MET A 92 -2.15 9.83 -1.33
C MET A 92 -3.58 10.34 -1.15
N VAL A 93 -3.93 10.64 0.09
CA VAL A 93 -5.26 11.14 0.48
C VAL A 93 -5.09 12.53 1.05
N THR A 94 -5.49 13.57 0.31
CA THR A 94 -5.13 14.93 0.67
C THR A 94 -6.18 15.97 0.27
N ALA A 95 -6.18 17.10 1.00
CA ALA A 95 -6.91 18.30 0.60
C ALA A 95 -6.19 19.12 -0.48
N LEU A 96 -4.93 18.81 -0.77
CA LEU A 96 -4.13 19.51 -1.77
C LEU A 96 -4.57 19.09 -3.17
N ASN A 97 -4.92 20.08 -4.00
CA ASN A 97 -5.43 19.87 -5.35
C ASN A 97 -4.73 20.76 -6.38
N GLU A 98 -3.66 21.45 -6.02
CA GLU A 98 -2.87 22.23 -6.94
C GLU A 98 -1.99 21.35 -7.83
N LEU A 99 -1.76 21.77 -9.06
CA LEU A 99 -0.96 21.01 -10.03
C LEU A 99 0.44 20.69 -9.52
N GLY A 100 1.09 21.64 -8.84
CA GLY A 100 2.42 21.43 -8.26
C GLY A 100 2.46 20.34 -7.19
N ASP A 101 1.38 20.17 -6.42
CA ASP A 101 1.26 19.12 -5.41
C ASP A 101 1.08 17.74 -6.08
N ILE A 102 0.34 17.68 -7.15
CA ILE A 102 0.17 16.46 -7.95
C ILE A 102 1.51 16.06 -8.56
N GLU A 103 2.26 17.00 -9.13
CA GLU A 103 3.60 16.75 -9.68
C GLU A 103 4.56 16.22 -8.62
N ARG A 104 4.58 16.81 -7.42
CA ARG A 104 5.40 16.34 -6.29
C ARG A 104 5.01 14.92 -5.88
N GLY A 105 3.73 14.59 -5.87
CA GLY A 105 3.25 13.25 -5.59
C GLY A 105 3.72 12.25 -6.63
N VAL A 106 3.59 12.57 -7.91
CA VAL A 106 4.09 11.72 -9.01
C VAL A 106 5.60 11.52 -8.88
N ASP A 107 6.37 12.58 -8.60
CA ASP A 107 7.82 12.50 -8.40
C ASP A 107 8.20 11.67 -7.17
N SER A 108 7.34 11.61 -6.14
CA SER A 108 7.56 10.76 -4.97
C SER A 108 7.29 9.28 -5.22
N GLY A 109 6.65 8.95 -6.37
CA GLY A 109 6.35 7.58 -6.78
C GLY A 109 4.97 7.07 -6.35
N THR A 110 4.04 7.96 -5.98
CA THR A 110 2.68 7.53 -5.61
C THR A 110 1.98 6.80 -6.75
N ASP A 111 1.15 5.83 -6.40
CA ASP A 111 0.40 5.05 -7.39
C ASP A 111 -0.95 5.67 -7.74
N ASP A 112 -1.55 6.44 -6.81
CA ASP A 112 -2.84 7.08 -7.01
C ASP A 112 -3.05 8.23 -6.02
N PHE A 113 -4.09 9.02 -6.27
CA PHE A 113 -4.52 10.15 -5.43
C PHE A 113 -6.00 10.08 -5.11
N LEU A 114 -6.35 10.53 -3.91
CA LEU A 114 -7.72 10.84 -3.50
C LEU A 114 -7.76 12.25 -2.91
N ILE A 115 -8.66 13.09 -3.39
CA ILE A 115 -8.81 14.46 -2.93
C ILE A 115 -9.92 14.52 -1.88
N LYS A 116 -9.65 15.15 -0.75
CA LYS A 116 -10.66 15.40 0.31
C LYS A 116 -11.64 16.50 -0.16
N PRO A 117 -12.93 16.42 0.18
CA PRO A 117 -13.61 15.42 0.99
C PRO A 117 -13.74 14.08 0.24
N ILE A 118 -13.53 12.98 0.97
CA ILE A 118 -13.46 11.64 0.38
C ILE A 118 -14.87 11.12 0.07
N ASN A 119 -15.11 10.77 -1.18
CA ASN A 119 -16.29 10.03 -1.58
C ASN A 119 -16.07 8.52 -1.28
N LYS A 120 -16.96 7.93 -0.50
CA LYS A 120 -16.82 6.52 -0.09
C LYS A 120 -16.75 5.57 -1.28
N PHE A 121 -17.60 5.76 -2.28
CA PHE A 121 -17.63 4.90 -3.47
C PHE A 121 -16.30 4.95 -4.24
N GLU A 122 -15.80 6.15 -4.53
CA GLU A 122 -14.52 6.34 -5.19
C GLU A 122 -13.36 5.75 -4.38
N PHE A 123 -13.36 6.00 -3.06
CA PHE A 123 -12.37 5.47 -2.13
C PHE A 123 -12.30 3.94 -2.18
N LEU A 124 -13.46 3.27 -2.04
CA LEU A 124 -13.52 1.82 -2.08
C LEU A 124 -13.08 1.25 -3.43
N ALA A 125 -13.46 1.89 -4.53
CA ALA A 125 -13.06 1.46 -5.86
C ALA A 125 -11.54 1.51 -6.04
N ARG A 126 -10.90 2.60 -5.63
CA ARG A 126 -9.43 2.77 -5.74
C ARG A 126 -8.67 1.82 -4.82
N VAL A 127 -9.13 1.66 -3.58
CA VAL A 127 -8.53 0.71 -2.63
C VAL A 127 -8.60 -0.72 -3.15
N LYS A 128 -9.75 -1.15 -3.63
CA LYS A 128 -9.93 -2.48 -4.23
C LYS A 128 -9.01 -2.70 -5.42
N THR A 129 -8.87 -1.70 -6.28
CA THR A 129 -7.96 -1.76 -7.45
C THR A 129 -6.52 -1.94 -7.02
N MET A 130 -6.05 -1.17 -6.03
CA MET A 130 -4.68 -1.25 -5.54
C MET A 130 -4.38 -2.56 -4.82
N LEU A 131 -5.33 -3.07 -4.03
CA LEU A 131 -5.20 -4.37 -3.38
C LEU A 131 -5.13 -5.51 -4.39
N LYS A 132 -5.91 -5.43 -5.45
CA LYS A 132 -5.86 -6.40 -6.55
C LYS A 132 -4.53 -6.34 -7.28
N LEU A 133 -4.02 -5.15 -7.55
CA LEU A 133 -2.70 -4.95 -8.18
C LEU A 133 -1.59 -5.58 -7.33
N LYS A 134 -1.59 -5.33 -6.02
CA LYS A 134 -0.62 -5.91 -5.09
C LYS A 134 -0.69 -7.44 -5.08
N HIS A 135 -1.90 -7.99 -5.04
CA HIS A 135 -2.11 -9.45 -5.08
C HIS A 135 -1.56 -10.07 -6.36
N LEU A 136 -1.81 -9.45 -7.52
CA LEU A 136 -1.32 -9.93 -8.82
C LEU A 136 0.22 -9.81 -8.92
N THR A 137 0.80 -8.76 -8.39
CA THR A 137 2.26 -8.57 -8.35
C THR A 137 2.91 -9.66 -7.50
N ASP A 138 2.39 -9.92 -6.31
CA ASP A 138 2.90 -10.98 -5.42
C ASP A 138 2.78 -12.36 -6.06
N LYS A 139 1.68 -12.63 -6.72
CA LYS A 139 1.45 -13.88 -7.43
C LYS A 139 2.45 -14.06 -8.58
N LEU A 140 2.72 -13.01 -9.34
CA LEU A 140 3.71 -13.02 -10.42
C LEU A 140 5.11 -13.30 -9.87
N GLU A 141 5.53 -12.61 -8.84
CA GLU A 141 6.84 -12.81 -8.19
C GLU A 141 7.02 -14.25 -7.71
N ARG A 142 6.00 -14.83 -7.06
CA ARG A 142 6.02 -16.23 -6.63
C ARG A 142 6.13 -17.21 -7.80
N THR A 143 5.41 -16.94 -8.88
CA THR A 143 5.44 -17.77 -10.09
C THR A 143 6.82 -17.72 -10.74
N LEU A 144 7.41 -16.54 -10.87
CA LEU A 144 8.75 -16.38 -11.43
C LEU A 144 9.82 -17.06 -10.56
N ALA A 145 9.73 -16.95 -9.23
CA ALA A 145 10.63 -17.64 -8.30
C ALA A 145 10.54 -19.17 -8.44
N TYR A 146 9.33 -19.70 -8.60
CA TYR A 146 9.10 -21.13 -8.80
C TYR A 146 9.70 -21.62 -10.13
N LEU A 147 9.50 -20.88 -11.22
CA LEU A 147 10.08 -21.21 -12.53
C LEU A 147 11.61 -21.18 -12.51
N SER A 148 12.19 -20.20 -11.83
CA SER A 148 13.65 -20.10 -11.65
C SER A 148 14.21 -21.32 -10.89
N GLU A 149 13.49 -21.80 -9.86
CA GLU A 149 13.88 -23.00 -9.11
C GLU A 149 13.83 -24.25 -9.97
N ILE A 150 12.80 -24.41 -10.81
CA ILE A 150 12.69 -25.53 -11.77
C ILE A 150 13.87 -25.52 -12.75
N GLU A 151 14.22 -24.37 -13.29
CA GLU A 151 15.37 -24.24 -14.22
C GLU A 151 16.68 -24.64 -13.55
N LYS A 152 16.92 -24.23 -12.30
CA LYS A 152 18.11 -24.62 -11.54
C LYS A 152 18.19 -26.13 -11.33
N GLN A 153 17.06 -26.77 -10.99
CA GLN A 153 17.01 -28.23 -10.82
C GLN A 153 17.25 -28.97 -12.13
N ALA A 154 16.74 -28.47 -13.26
CA ALA A 154 16.95 -29.05 -14.57
C ALA A 154 18.42 -28.97 -15.01
N GLN A 155 19.17 -27.93 -14.63
CA GLN A 155 20.57 -27.76 -14.94
C GLN A 155 21.49 -28.67 -14.09
N GLN A 156 21.02 -29.20 -12.99
CA GLN A 156 21.78 -30.09 -12.09
C GLN A 156 21.68 -31.57 -12.47
N THR A 157 20.83 -31.90 -13.41
CA THR A 157 20.71 -33.26 -14.02
C THR A 157 21.35 -33.29 -15.39
#